data_1920809e7177f7584df8853486d39572
#
_entry.id   1920809e7177f7584df8853486d39572
#
_cell.length_a   1.000
_cell.length_b   1.000
_cell.length_c   1.000
_cell.angle_alpha   90.00
_cell.angle_beta   90.00
_cell.angle_gamma   90.00
#
_symmetry.space_group_name_H-M   'P 1'
#
loop_
_entity.id
_entity.type
_entity.pdbx_description
1 polymer ?
#
loop_
_entity_poly.entity_id
_entity_poly.type
_entity_poly.pdbx_seq_one_letter_code
_entity_poly.pdbx_strand_id
1 'polypeptide(L)'
;CDHKIAMSDLYRSHVIYSDDHGETWRLGGDIRENVNECAAVEMENGTVMMNMRSYKREKCRAEAVSHDGGITWSEAKSNPTLIEPVCQGSFIRYTLADKHDKNRLLFSNPASTKRDTMTVRLSYDEAETWPVSKVLHAGPSAYSSLVVLPDMRIGCLYERGKEHPYETITFARFTLGWLTNGEDELKE
;
A
#
# COMPACT_ATOMS: atom_id res chain seq x y z
N CYS A 1 6.39 -0.34 10.10
CA CYS A 1 6.20 -1.08 11.37
C CYS A 1 5.00 -0.56 12.14
N ASP A 2 4.48 -1.36 13.05
CA ASP A 2 3.40 -0.97 13.95
C ASP A 2 3.57 -1.64 15.33
N HIS A 3 2.87 -1.12 16.32
CA HIS A 3 2.84 -1.71 17.64
C HIS A 3 1.51 -1.40 18.37
N LYS A 4 1.15 -2.28 19.29
CA LYS A 4 0.05 -2.06 20.25
C LYS A 4 0.59 -1.38 21.48
N ILE A 5 -0.09 -0.35 21.96
CA ILE A 5 0.27 0.31 23.22
C ILE A 5 -0.09 -0.63 24.37
N ALA A 6 0.88 -0.87 25.26
CA ALA A 6 0.69 -1.74 26.42
C ALA A 6 -0.54 -1.33 27.24
N MET A 7 -1.32 -2.31 27.67
CA MET A 7 -2.53 -2.14 28.50
C MET A 7 -3.64 -1.27 27.86
N SER A 8 -3.65 -1.13 26.53
CA SER A 8 -4.70 -0.44 25.77
C SER A 8 -5.08 -1.22 24.51
N ASP A 9 -6.16 -0.81 23.83
CA ASP A 9 -6.54 -1.30 22.51
C ASP A 9 -6.13 -0.35 21.38
N LEU A 10 -5.19 0.56 21.66
CA LEU A 10 -4.68 1.51 20.70
C LEU A 10 -3.46 0.96 19.97
N TYR A 11 -3.41 1.22 18.69
CA TYR A 11 -2.29 0.90 17.79
C TYR A 11 -1.65 2.17 17.26
N ARG A 12 -0.37 2.05 16.89
CA ARG A 12 0.40 3.10 16.23
C ARG A 12 1.21 2.53 15.09
N SER A 13 1.31 3.28 14.01
CA SER A 13 2.30 3.05 12.95
C SER A 13 3.57 3.84 13.24
N HIS A 14 4.71 3.29 12.88
CA HIS A 14 6.01 3.96 13.02
C HIS A 14 6.98 3.47 11.95
N VAL A 15 8.10 4.16 11.79
CA VAL A 15 9.18 3.73 10.92
C VAL A 15 10.44 3.41 11.72
N ILE A 16 11.25 2.53 11.17
CA ILE A 16 12.67 2.41 11.47
C ILE A 16 13.42 2.76 10.19
N TYR A 17 14.53 3.43 10.28
CA TYR A 17 15.33 3.85 9.14
C TYR A 17 16.81 3.62 9.36
N SER A 18 17.55 3.53 8.26
CA SER A 18 18.99 3.36 8.22
C SER A 18 19.58 4.36 7.23
N ASP A 19 20.67 5.02 7.60
CA ASP A 19 21.44 5.94 6.74
C ASP A 19 22.75 5.29 6.24
N ASP A 20 23.00 4.04 6.59
CA ASP A 20 24.23 3.29 6.34
C ASP A 20 23.96 1.93 5.67
N HIS A 21 22.95 1.87 4.80
CA HIS A 21 22.54 0.67 4.06
C HIS A 21 22.19 -0.54 4.94
N GLY A 22 21.65 -0.29 6.13
CA GLY A 22 21.17 -1.33 7.02
C GLY A 22 22.17 -1.84 8.06
N GLU A 23 23.36 -1.23 8.16
CA GLU A 23 24.32 -1.56 9.22
C GLU A 23 23.82 -1.12 10.59
N THR A 24 23.22 0.06 10.69
CA THR A 24 22.57 0.53 11.91
C THR A 24 21.12 0.99 11.62
N TRP A 25 20.25 0.87 12.61
CA TRP A 25 18.84 1.22 12.53
C TRP A 25 18.44 2.17 13.64
N ARG A 26 17.61 3.15 13.30
CA ARG A 26 17.06 4.12 14.23
C ARG A 26 15.55 4.11 14.19
N LEU A 27 14.93 4.43 15.32
CA LEU A 27 13.50 4.67 15.39
C LEU A 27 13.19 6.06 14.83
N GLY A 28 12.30 6.13 13.86
CA GLY A 28 11.74 7.38 13.36
C GLY A 28 10.46 7.78 14.09
N GLY A 29 9.65 8.62 13.43
CA GLY A 29 8.40 9.12 13.99
C GLY A 29 7.29 8.07 14.08
N ASP A 30 6.35 8.30 15.01
CA ASP A 30 5.15 7.49 15.17
C ASP A 30 3.87 8.28 14.80
N ILE A 31 2.86 7.56 14.30
CA ILE A 31 1.52 8.07 14.01
C ILE A 31 0.56 7.43 15.00
N ARG A 32 -0.15 8.28 15.76
CA ARG A 32 -0.82 7.90 17.03
C ARG A 32 -2.33 7.66 16.89
N GLU A 33 -2.91 7.79 15.71
CA GLU A 33 -4.35 7.95 15.55
C GLU A 33 -5.08 6.61 15.30
N ASN A 34 -4.72 5.58 16.06
CA ASN A 34 -5.31 4.24 16.00
C ASN A 34 -5.19 3.61 14.60
N VAL A 35 -3.97 3.59 14.12
CA VAL A 35 -3.52 2.98 12.85
C VAL A 35 -2.46 1.93 13.14
N ASN A 36 -2.31 0.94 12.26
CA ASN A 36 -1.28 -0.08 12.42
C ASN A 36 -0.66 -0.48 11.08
N GLU A 37 -0.71 -1.74 10.68
CA GLU A 37 -0.04 -2.29 9.48
C GLU A 37 0.05 -1.28 8.34
N CYS A 38 1.27 -0.90 8.00
CA CYS A 38 1.54 0.21 7.10
C CYS A 38 2.58 -0.14 6.05
N ALA A 39 2.53 0.60 4.94
CA ALA A 39 3.56 0.63 3.92
C ALA A 39 3.93 2.08 3.62
N ALA A 40 5.21 2.34 3.39
CA ALA A 40 5.72 3.67 3.07
C ALA A 40 6.34 3.68 1.67
N VAL A 41 6.13 4.77 0.94
CA VAL A 41 6.70 5.00 -0.38
C VAL A 41 7.24 6.41 -0.46
N GLU A 42 8.43 6.57 -1.04
CA GLU A 42 8.97 7.86 -1.42
C GLU A 42 8.26 8.40 -2.65
N MET A 43 7.82 9.65 -2.57
CA MET A 43 7.19 10.41 -3.65
C MET A 43 8.26 11.05 -4.54
N GLU A 44 7.89 11.47 -5.74
CA GLU A 44 8.82 12.11 -6.70
C GLU A 44 9.55 13.31 -6.11
N ASN A 45 8.90 14.07 -5.25
CA ASN A 45 9.46 15.27 -4.61
C ASN A 45 10.30 14.96 -3.35
N GLY A 46 10.59 13.69 -3.06
CA GLY A 46 11.37 13.26 -1.90
C GLY A 46 10.59 13.19 -0.57
N THR A 47 9.30 13.52 -0.57
CA THR A 47 8.46 13.25 0.62
C THR A 47 8.17 11.76 0.75
N VAL A 48 7.91 11.30 1.97
CA VAL A 48 7.52 9.92 2.23
C VAL A 48 6.04 9.88 2.60
N MET A 49 5.24 9.10 1.88
CA MET A 49 3.85 8.83 2.23
C MET A 49 3.75 7.48 2.92
N MET A 50 3.06 7.43 4.05
CA MET A 50 2.68 6.20 4.73
C MET A 50 1.20 5.94 4.55
N ASN A 51 0.86 4.77 3.99
CA ASN A 51 -0.51 4.28 3.89
C ASN A 51 -0.73 3.20 4.95
N MET A 52 -1.78 3.33 5.75
CA MET A 52 -1.99 2.58 6.99
C MET A 52 -3.36 1.93 7.04
N ARG A 53 -3.42 0.74 7.62
CA ARG A 53 -4.67 0.13 8.09
C ARG A 53 -5.23 0.97 9.24
N SER A 54 -6.54 1.27 9.18
CA SER A 54 -7.19 2.18 10.11
C SER A 54 -8.26 1.51 10.97
N TYR A 55 -8.21 1.77 12.28
CA TYR A 55 -9.25 1.39 13.24
C TYR A 55 -10.23 2.53 13.55
N LYS A 56 -10.17 3.64 12.82
CA LYS A 56 -11.06 4.80 12.99
C LYS A 56 -12.53 4.52 12.64
N ARG A 57 -12.86 3.30 12.20
CA ARG A 57 -14.21 2.84 11.78
C ARG A 57 -14.77 3.49 10.51
N GLU A 58 -13.96 4.22 9.77
CA GLU A 58 -14.35 4.90 8.52
C GLU A 58 -14.32 3.97 7.30
N LYS A 59 -13.86 2.71 7.48
CA LYS A 59 -13.79 1.70 6.43
C LYS A 59 -12.97 2.12 5.21
N CYS A 60 -11.93 2.91 5.43
CA CYS A 60 -10.96 3.31 4.43
C CYS A 60 -9.56 3.42 5.02
N ARG A 61 -8.56 3.49 4.14
CA ARG A 61 -7.15 3.65 4.53
C ARG A 61 -6.93 5.01 5.18
N ALA A 62 -5.92 5.07 6.02
CA ALA A 62 -5.38 6.32 6.53
C ALA A 62 -4.00 6.59 5.90
N GLU A 63 -3.68 7.87 5.68
CA GLU A 63 -2.46 8.32 5.05
C GLU A 63 -1.83 9.47 5.83
N ALA A 64 -0.52 9.48 5.92
CA ALA A 64 0.27 10.57 6.50
C ALA A 64 1.52 10.80 5.67
N VAL A 65 2.05 12.02 5.71
CA VAL A 65 3.21 12.46 4.93
C VAL A 65 4.31 12.93 5.85
N SER A 66 5.54 12.57 5.53
CA SER A 66 6.78 13.05 6.13
C SER A 66 7.60 13.84 5.12
N HIS A 67 8.15 14.97 5.53
CA HIS A 67 9.04 15.83 4.74
C HIS A 67 10.50 15.73 5.18
N ASP A 68 10.81 14.85 6.12
CA ASP A 68 12.12 14.73 6.77
C ASP A 68 12.59 13.26 6.86
N GLY A 69 12.20 12.44 5.88
CA GLY A 69 12.62 11.03 5.80
C GLY A 69 12.00 10.11 6.84
N GLY A 70 10.84 10.46 7.40
CA GLY A 70 10.12 9.65 8.38
C GLY A 70 10.42 9.99 9.84
N ILE A 71 11.12 11.09 10.11
CA ILE A 71 11.42 11.54 11.48
C ILE A 71 10.19 12.17 12.11
N THR A 72 9.43 12.98 11.33
CA THR A 72 8.14 13.54 11.76
C THR A 72 7.07 13.26 10.71
N TRP A 73 5.80 13.21 11.14
CA TRP A 73 4.65 12.89 10.31
C TRP A 73 3.55 13.92 10.48
N SER A 74 2.81 14.18 9.40
CA SER A 74 1.54 14.89 9.48
C SER A 74 0.52 14.09 10.28
N GLU A 75 -0.60 14.73 10.66
CA GLU A 75 -1.79 14.01 11.12
C GLU A 75 -2.28 13.03 10.04
N ALA A 76 -2.73 11.84 10.47
CA ALA A 76 -3.26 10.84 9.55
C ALA A 76 -4.66 11.25 9.06
N LYS A 77 -4.83 11.32 7.75
CA LYS A 77 -6.09 11.61 7.06
C LYS A 77 -6.67 10.34 6.47
N SER A 78 -7.98 10.20 6.56
CA SER A 78 -8.71 9.11 5.92
C SER A 78 -8.82 9.33 4.42
N ASN A 79 -8.55 8.27 3.64
CA ASN A 79 -8.72 8.30 2.18
C ASN A 79 -9.94 7.46 1.76
N PRO A 80 -11.11 8.08 1.54
CA PRO A 80 -12.34 7.36 1.23
C PRO A 80 -12.32 6.63 -0.13
N THR A 81 -11.40 6.96 -1.02
CA THR A 81 -11.21 6.23 -2.29
C THR A 81 -10.63 4.83 -2.05
N LEU A 82 -9.81 4.67 -1.02
CA LEU A 82 -9.17 3.42 -0.65
C LEU A 82 -9.99 2.69 0.44
N ILE A 83 -11.16 2.18 0.04
CA ILE A 83 -12.02 1.38 0.92
C ILE A 83 -11.26 0.17 1.45
N GLU A 84 -11.43 -0.14 2.75
CA GLU A 84 -10.81 -1.30 3.40
C GLU A 84 -11.69 -1.93 4.48
N PRO A 85 -11.55 -3.25 4.73
CA PRO A 85 -12.25 -3.96 5.81
C PRO A 85 -11.47 -4.01 7.12
N VAL A 86 -10.66 -3.01 7.45
CA VAL A 86 -9.66 -3.07 8.53
C VAL A 86 -8.68 -4.21 8.27
N CYS A 87 -7.95 -4.11 7.14
CA CYS A 87 -7.02 -5.13 6.65
C CYS A 87 -5.73 -4.48 6.16
N GLN A 88 -4.64 -5.24 6.16
CA GLN A 88 -3.38 -4.82 5.57
C GLN A 88 -3.56 -4.51 4.07
N GLY A 89 -2.74 -3.60 3.53
CA GLY A 89 -2.61 -3.31 2.11
C GLY A 89 -1.14 -3.14 1.73
N SER A 90 -0.82 -3.41 0.48
CA SER A 90 0.51 -3.22 -0.07
C SER A 90 0.57 -1.97 -0.94
N PHE A 91 1.60 -1.16 -0.75
CA PHE A 91 1.80 0.11 -1.44
C PHE A 91 3.25 0.20 -1.91
N ILE A 92 3.47 0.37 -3.22
CA ILE A 92 4.81 0.41 -3.80
C ILE A 92 4.93 1.42 -4.94
N ARG A 93 6.15 1.91 -5.18
CA ARG A 93 6.54 2.60 -6.40
C ARG A 93 6.72 1.57 -7.52
N TYR A 94 6.06 1.79 -8.69
CA TYR A 94 6.26 0.98 -9.88
C TYR A 94 7.27 1.64 -10.83
N THR A 95 7.07 2.90 -11.19
CA THR A 95 7.99 3.66 -12.04
C THR A 95 8.14 5.12 -11.58
N LEU A 96 9.28 5.72 -11.90
CA LEU A 96 9.53 7.17 -11.82
C LEU A 96 9.71 7.73 -13.23
N ALA A 97 9.24 8.94 -13.45
CA ALA A 97 9.28 9.59 -14.77
C ALA A 97 10.70 9.95 -15.23
N ASP A 98 11.66 10.00 -14.32
CA ASP A 98 13.09 10.20 -14.62
C ASP A 98 13.75 8.99 -15.28
N LYS A 99 13.20 7.79 -15.08
CA LYS A 99 13.70 6.51 -15.61
C LYS A 99 12.74 5.86 -16.60
N HIS A 100 11.49 6.31 -16.60
CA HIS A 100 10.40 5.82 -17.43
C HIS A 100 9.59 7.01 -17.95
N ASP A 101 8.52 6.77 -18.69
CA ASP A 101 7.68 7.82 -19.26
C ASP A 101 6.73 8.50 -18.26
N LYS A 102 6.44 7.85 -17.12
CA LYS A 102 5.49 8.32 -16.10
C LYS A 102 5.85 7.87 -14.70
N ASN A 103 5.43 8.67 -13.73
CA ASN A 103 5.32 8.22 -12.34
C ASN A 103 4.14 7.25 -12.21
N ARG A 104 4.36 6.13 -11.54
CA ARG A 104 3.30 5.15 -11.26
C ARG A 104 3.46 4.58 -9.86
N LEU A 105 2.38 4.62 -9.10
CA LEU A 105 2.25 3.96 -7.80
C LEU A 105 1.22 2.84 -7.88
N LEU A 106 1.49 1.74 -7.20
CA LEU A 106 0.57 0.60 -7.09
C LEU A 106 0.12 0.42 -5.65
N PHE A 107 -1.16 0.11 -5.50
CA PHE A 107 -1.76 -0.25 -4.22
C PHE A 107 -2.61 -1.51 -4.36
N SER A 108 -2.54 -2.44 -3.42
CA SER A 108 -3.41 -3.62 -3.37
C SER A 108 -4.01 -3.84 -1.99
N ASN A 109 -5.29 -4.17 -1.97
CA ASN A 109 -6.01 -4.56 -0.75
C ASN A 109 -7.35 -5.22 -1.10
N PRO A 110 -8.06 -5.84 -0.12
CA PRO A 110 -9.49 -6.11 -0.25
C PRO A 110 -10.26 -4.79 -0.37
N ALA A 111 -10.78 -4.48 -1.56
CA ALA A 111 -11.42 -3.20 -1.88
C ALA A 111 -12.91 -3.19 -1.53
N SER A 112 -13.24 -3.57 -0.32
CA SER A 112 -14.60 -3.76 0.19
C SER A 112 -14.63 -3.45 1.70
N THR A 113 -15.80 -3.38 2.28
CA THR A 113 -15.97 -3.31 3.74
C THR A 113 -15.89 -4.67 4.44
N LYS A 114 -15.68 -5.75 3.63
CA LYS A 114 -15.43 -7.12 4.07
C LYS A 114 -14.08 -7.58 3.53
N ARG A 115 -13.54 -8.69 4.06
CA ARG A 115 -12.31 -9.30 3.54
C ARG A 115 -12.60 -10.10 2.26
N ASP A 116 -12.90 -9.36 1.19
CA ASP A 116 -13.14 -9.87 -0.17
C ASP A 116 -12.69 -8.84 -1.22
N THR A 117 -12.80 -9.22 -2.49
CA THR A 117 -12.53 -8.34 -3.63
C THR A 117 -11.10 -7.80 -3.65
N MET A 118 -10.11 -8.72 -3.66
CA MET A 118 -8.70 -8.35 -3.83
C MET A 118 -8.52 -7.54 -5.11
N THR A 119 -8.07 -6.30 -4.96
CA THR A 119 -7.99 -5.34 -6.06
C THR A 119 -6.60 -4.70 -6.09
N VAL A 120 -6.07 -4.50 -7.30
CA VAL A 120 -4.89 -3.66 -7.54
C VAL A 120 -5.34 -2.34 -8.15
N ARG A 121 -4.80 -1.24 -7.64
CA ARG A 121 -5.01 0.12 -8.14
C ARG A 121 -3.70 0.73 -8.61
N LEU A 122 -3.81 1.68 -9.55
CA LEU A 122 -2.70 2.44 -10.09
C LEU A 122 -3.00 3.94 -9.99
N SER A 123 -2.02 4.68 -9.53
CA SER A 123 -2.00 6.15 -9.51
C SER A 123 -0.87 6.67 -10.39
N TYR A 124 -1.11 7.82 -11.06
CA TYR A 124 -0.15 8.54 -11.89
C TYR A 124 0.28 9.90 -11.30
N ASP A 125 -0.34 10.32 -10.21
CA ASP A 125 -0.27 11.63 -9.60
C ASP A 125 0.13 11.56 -8.12
N GLU A 126 1.07 10.65 -7.79
CA GLU A 126 1.64 10.52 -6.45
C GLU A 126 0.59 10.21 -5.36
N ALA A 127 -0.38 9.34 -5.71
CA ALA A 127 -1.48 8.86 -4.88
C ALA A 127 -2.61 9.90 -4.59
N GLU A 128 -2.64 11.03 -5.30
CA GLU A 128 -3.77 11.97 -5.19
C GLU A 128 -5.04 11.35 -5.74
N THR A 129 -4.96 10.64 -6.88
CA THR A 129 -6.09 9.89 -7.46
C THR A 129 -5.68 8.46 -7.83
N TRP A 130 -6.70 7.59 -7.95
CA TRP A 130 -6.54 6.17 -8.32
C TRP A 130 -7.44 5.82 -9.50
N PRO A 131 -7.14 6.33 -10.72
CA PRO A 131 -8.01 6.21 -11.89
C PRO A 131 -8.12 4.78 -12.43
N VAL A 132 -7.14 3.93 -12.15
CA VAL A 132 -7.13 2.53 -12.59
C VAL A 132 -7.36 1.61 -11.40
N SER A 133 -8.25 0.64 -11.58
CA SER A 133 -8.57 -0.36 -10.56
C SER A 133 -8.95 -1.68 -11.26
N LYS A 134 -8.35 -2.79 -10.83
CA LYS A 134 -8.63 -4.11 -11.39
C LYS A 134 -8.69 -5.18 -10.32
N VAL A 135 -9.78 -5.93 -10.32
CA VAL A 135 -10.00 -7.04 -9.38
C VAL A 135 -9.16 -8.24 -9.79
N LEU A 136 -8.34 -8.75 -8.88
CA LEU A 136 -7.62 -10.03 -9.01
C LEU A 136 -8.50 -11.22 -8.60
N HIS A 137 -9.31 -11.02 -7.56
CA HIS A 137 -10.18 -12.07 -7.01
C HIS A 137 -11.41 -11.43 -6.35
N ALA A 138 -12.60 -11.77 -6.82
CA ALA A 138 -13.86 -11.20 -6.31
C ALA A 138 -14.34 -11.82 -4.99
N GLY A 139 -13.87 -13.03 -4.66
CA GLY A 139 -14.25 -13.77 -3.43
C GLY A 139 -13.45 -13.37 -2.20
N PRO A 140 -13.56 -14.17 -1.12
CA PRO A 140 -12.84 -13.94 0.13
C PRO A 140 -11.35 -13.76 -0.09
N SER A 141 -10.79 -12.68 0.48
CA SER A 141 -9.36 -12.32 0.38
C SER A 141 -8.95 -11.43 1.54
N ALA A 142 -7.65 -11.42 1.88
CA ALA A 142 -7.17 -10.64 3.00
C ALA A 142 -5.85 -9.91 2.69
N TYR A 143 -4.71 -10.42 3.13
CA TYR A 143 -3.43 -9.74 3.00
C TYR A 143 -2.87 -9.85 1.58
N SER A 144 -2.07 -8.87 1.19
CA SER A 144 -1.40 -8.84 -0.11
C SER A 144 -0.02 -8.22 -0.04
N SER A 145 0.85 -8.62 -0.96
CA SER A 145 2.18 -8.06 -1.14
C SER A 145 2.47 -7.90 -2.63
N LEU A 146 2.71 -6.67 -3.05
CA LEU A 146 3.09 -6.31 -4.40
C LEU A 146 4.61 -6.35 -4.57
N VAL A 147 5.05 -6.64 -5.78
CA VAL A 147 6.46 -6.60 -6.18
C VAL A 147 6.57 -6.22 -7.65
N VAL A 148 7.60 -5.45 -8.00
CA VAL A 148 8.02 -5.24 -9.39
C VAL A 148 9.07 -6.29 -9.72
N LEU A 149 8.79 -7.14 -10.70
CA LEU A 149 9.69 -8.19 -11.14
C LEU A 149 10.81 -7.63 -12.05
N PRO A 150 11.94 -8.34 -12.23
CA PRO A 150 13.04 -7.87 -13.09
C PRO A 150 12.65 -7.58 -14.55
N ASP A 151 11.61 -8.24 -15.05
CA ASP A 151 11.04 -8.01 -16.37
C ASP A 151 9.92 -6.96 -16.38
N MET A 152 9.86 -6.14 -15.34
CA MET A 152 8.87 -5.09 -15.13
C MET A 152 7.41 -5.57 -15.07
N ARG A 153 7.16 -6.87 -14.97
CA ARG A 153 5.82 -7.37 -14.62
C ARG A 153 5.53 -7.11 -13.16
N ILE A 154 4.26 -7.00 -12.86
CA ILE A 154 3.77 -6.81 -11.49
C ILE A 154 3.44 -8.19 -10.92
N GLY A 155 4.01 -8.50 -9.76
CA GLY A 155 3.63 -9.65 -8.96
C GLY A 155 2.76 -9.21 -7.78
N CYS A 156 1.74 -10.00 -7.46
CA CYS A 156 0.93 -9.84 -6.25
C CYS A 156 0.76 -11.20 -5.58
N LEU A 157 1.35 -11.34 -4.41
CA LEU A 157 1.11 -12.47 -3.52
C LEU A 157 -0.05 -12.10 -2.60
N TYR A 158 -1.10 -12.93 -2.50
CA TYR A 158 -2.26 -12.60 -1.68
C TYR A 158 -2.99 -13.82 -1.14
N GLU A 159 -3.62 -13.62 -0.01
CA GLU A 159 -4.51 -14.60 0.64
C GLU A 159 -5.87 -14.60 -0.04
N ARG A 160 -6.40 -15.79 -0.33
CA ARG A 160 -7.75 -15.94 -0.87
C ARG A 160 -8.38 -17.31 -0.56
N GLY A 161 -9.69 -17.39 -0.73
CA GLY A 161 -10.43 -18.66 -0.63
C GLY A 161 -11.75 -18.63 -1.36
N LYS A 162 -12.51 -19.70 -1.21
CA LYS A 162 -13.89 -19.82 -1.68
C LYS A 162 -14.88 -19.40 -0.59
N GLU A 163 -14.68 -19.92 0.61
CA GLU A 163 -15.51 -19.67 1.79
C GLU A 163 -14.83 -18.75 2.78
N HIS A 164 -13.49 -18.82 2.88
CA HIS A 164 -12.71 -18.09 3.86
C HIS A 164 -11.44 -17.46 3.24
N PRO A 165 -11.05 -16.24 3.62
CA PRO A 165 -9.92 -15.54 2.99
C PRO A 165 -8.53 -16.19 3.21
N TYR A 166 -8.40 -17.13 4.14
CA TYR A 166 -7.13 -17.75 4.53
C TYR A 166 -6.96 -19.20 4.06
N GLU A 167 -7.72 -19.66 3.04
CA GLU A 167 -7.64 -21.03 2.55
C GLU A 167 -6.35 -21.28 1.74
N THR A 168 -5.93 -20.31 0.98
CA THR A 168 -4.76 -20.42 0.09
C THR A 168 -3.99 -19.11 -0.02
N ILE A 169 -2.71 -19.21 -0.39
CA ILE A 169 -1.90 -18.10 -0.85
C ILE A 169 -1.73 -18.25 -2.37
N THR A 170 -2.00 -17.19 -3.10
CA THR A 170 -1.94 -17.16 -4.57
C THR A 170 -0.97 -16.09 -5.03
N PHE A 171 -0.13 -16.43 -6.02
CA PHE A 171 0.71 -15.47 -6.71
C PHE A 171 0.12 -15.16 -8.10
N ALA A 172 -0.29 -13.91 -8.30
CA ALA A 172 -0.68 -13.38 -9.59
C ALA A 172 0.50 -12.65 -10.23
N ARG A 173 0.70 -12.82 -11.54
CA ARG A 173 1.71 -12.11 -12.33
C ARG A 173 1.05 -11.53 -13.58
N PHE A 174 1.19 -10.24 -13.79
CA PHE A 174 0.52 -9.53 -14.88
C PHE A 174 1.35 -8.34 -15.38
N THR A 175 0.99 -7.82 -16.54
CA THR A 175 1.62 -6.64 -17.15
C THR A 175 0.87 -5.36 -16.79
N LEU A 176 1.49 -4.21 -17.00
CA LEU A 176 0.84 -2.91 -16.94
C LEU A 176 -0.33 -2.84 -17.92
N GLY A 177 -0.15 -3.30 -19.17
CA GLY A 177 -1.22 -3.33 -20.16
C GLY A 177 -2.42 -4.17 -19.72
N TRP A 178 -2.20 -5.32 -19.04
CA TRP A 178 -3.32 -6.08 -18.46
C TRP A 178 -4.05 -5.27 -17.37
N LEU A 179 -3.32 -4.61 -16.46
CA LEU A 179 -3.90 -3.81 -15.39
C LEU A 179 -4.75 -2.66 -15.93
N THR A 180 -4.28 -2.01 -16.99
CA THR A 180 -4.89 -0.80 -17.59
C THR A 180 -5.83 -1.08 -18.77
N ASN A 181 -6.12 -2.37 -19.08
CA ASN A 181 -6.89 -2.78 -20.25
C ASN A 181 -6.27 -2.30 -21.59
N GLY A 182 -4.93 -2.19 -21.66
CA GLY A 182 -4.20 -1.74 -22.84
C GLY A 182 -4.07 -0.22 -22.99
N GLU A 183 -4.57 0.57 -22.01
CA GLU A 183 -4.48 2.04 -22.08
C GLU A 183 -3.10 2.58 -21.68
N ASP A 184 -2.30 1.79 -20.99
CA ASP A 184 -0.93 2.15 -20.62
C ASP A 184 0.01 0.95 -20.74
N GLU A 185 1.17 1.19 -21.34
CA GLU A 185 2.25 0.22 -21.49
C GLU A 185 3.58 0.90 -21.18
N LEU A 186 4.56 0.12 -20.72
CA LEU A 186 5.92 0.64 -20.55
C LEU A 186 6.51 0.92 -21.94
N LYS A 187 7.02 2.13 -22.11
CA LYS A 187 7.83 2.47 -23.29
C LYS A 187 9.26 2.00 -23.06
N GLU A 188 9.80 1.33 -24.05
CA GLU A 188 11.22 0.95 -24.12
C GLU A 188 12.12 2.20 -24.24
#